data_60b70265766629379e29b8a620a972dc
#
_entry.id   60b70265766629379e29b8a620a972dc
#
_cell.length_a   1.000
_cell.length_b   1.000
_cell.length_c   1.000
_cell.angle_alpha   90.00
_cell.angle_beta   90.00
_cell.angle_gamma   90.00
#
_symmetry.space_group_name_H-M   'P 1'
#
loop_
_entity.id
_entity.type
_entity.pdbx_description
1 polymer ?
#
loop_
_entity_poly.entity_id
_entity_poly.type
_entity_poly.pdbx_seq_one_letter_code
_entity_poly.pdbx_strand_id
1 'polypeptide(L)'
;MRIDILSVVPELLESPLGHSIVGRAVKKGLVDIRVHNLRKYGTGPRKNVDDYSYGGDAGMVMMVEPVFRMLEELRSERDYDEVIYMSPDGERLTQAVANELSLKENIVILCGHYKGVDERIREHLVTREISVGDYVVSGGEIPAALLADALVRLIPGALTDETSALSDSFQDNLLSPPVYTRPAEFNGWKVPEVLLSGNPKLIRQWQDEQAVERTRKLRPGLLEE
;
A
#
# COMPACT_ATOMS: atom_id res chain seq x y z
N MET A 1 5.67 -0.75 -14.20
CA MET A 1 5.19 0.27 -13.24
C MET A 1 6.37 1.00 -12.63
N ARG A 2 6.29 2.31 -12.46
CA ARG A 2 7.23 3.15 -11.70
C ARG A 2 6.53 3.73 -10.47
N ILE A 3 7.18 3.65 -9.30
CA ILE A 3 6.72 4.26 -8.04
C ILE A 3 7.83 5.14 -7.48
N ASP A 4 7.57 6.44 -7.40
CA ASP A 4 8.48 7.42 -6.79
C ASP A 4 7.92 7.82 -5.42
N ILE A 5 8.68 7.57 -4.35
CA ILE A 5 8.24 7.85 -2.98
C ILE A 5 9.02 9.05 -2.44
N LEU A 6 8.31 10.12 -2.06
CA LEU A 6 8.88 11.33 -1.50
C LEU A 6 8.83 11.27 0.02
N SER A 7 9.97 11.32 0.68
CA SER A 7 10.09 11.17 2.12
C SER A 7 11.10 12.14 2.73
N VAL A 8 10.92 12.47 3.99
CA VAL A 8 11.90 13.21 4.82
C VAL A 8 12.81 12.25 5.62
N VAL A 9 12.44 10.95 5.68
CA VAL A 9 13.18 9.88 6.36
C VAL A 9 13.23 8.64 5.46
N PRO A 10 13.92 8.70 4.31
CA PRO A 10 13.94 7.62 3.31
C PRO A 10 14.46 6.29 3.85
N GLU A 11 15.27 6.29 4.88
CA GLU A 11 15.88 5.11 5.52
C GLU A 11 14.81 4.15 6.08
N LEU A 12 13.62 4.66 6.47
CA LEU A 12 12.51 3.84 6.93
C LEU A 12 11.93 2.93 5.84
N LEU A 13 12.20 3.23 4.58
CA LEU A 13 11.68 2.49 3.43
C LEU A 13 12.64 1.41 2.90
N GLU A 14 13.90 1.43 3.31
CA GLU A 14 14.93 0.53 2.78
C GLU A 14 14.58 -0.95 3.02
N SER A 15 14.23 -1.30 4.24
CA SER A 15 13.94 -2.68 4.62
C SER A 15 12.63 -3.20 3.98
N PRO A 16 11.46 -2.56 4.12
CA PRO A 16 10.22 -3.07 3.56
C PRO A 16 10.25 -3.16 2.03
N LEU A 17 10.92 -2.25 1.33
CA LEU A 17 10.99 -2.25 -0.13
C LEU A 17 12.13 -3.12 -0.68
N GLY A 18 13.17 -3.39 0.11
CA GLY A 18 14.35 -4.16 -0.31
C GLY A 18 14.21 -5.67 -0.21
N HIS A 19 13.17 -6.19 0.42
CA HIS A 19 13.04 -7.61 0.77
C HIS A 19 11.74 -8.25 0.24
N SER A 20 11.64 -9.58 0.42
CA SER A 20 10.47 -10.40 0.11
C SER A 20 9.97 -10.23 -1.34
N ILE A 21 8.67 -10.12 -1.55
CA ILE A 21 8.01 -10.01 -2.86
C ILE A 21 8.42 -8.72 -3.56
N VAL A 22 8.35 -7.59 -2.87
CA VAL A 22 8.70 -6.27 -3.41
C VAL A 22 10.14 -6.25 -3.91
N GLY A 23 11.11 -6.63 -3.06
CA GLY A 23 12.52 -6.67 -3.44
C GLY A 23 12.81 -7.64 -4.59
N ARG A 24 12.08 -8.75 -4.71
CA ARG A 24 12.20 -9.67 -5.86
C ARG A 24 11.62 -9.07 -7.14
N ALA A 25 10.46 -8.39 -7.06
CA ALA A 25 9.85 -7.73 -8.21
C ALA A 25 10.75 -6.62 -8.78
N VAL A 26 11.36 -5.81 -7.90
CA VAL A 26 12.37 -4.81 -8.30
C VAL A 26 13.56 -5.47 -8.98
N LYS A 27 14.14 -6.53 -8.39
CA LYS A 27 15.27 -7.26 -8.99
C LYS A 27 14.96 -7.90 -10.33
N LYS A 28 13.72 -8.32 -10.56
CA LYS A 28 13.23 -8.85 -11.85
C LYS A 28 12.91 -7.75 -12.87
N GLY A 29 12.95 -6.46 -12.49
CA GLY A 29 12.60 -5.34 -13.35
C GLY A 29 11.10 -5.20 -13.63
N LEU A 30 10.23 -5.83 -12.82
CA LEU A 30 8.78 -5.74 -12.96
C LEU A 30 8.24 -4.39 -12.47
N VAL A 31 8.93 -3.79 -11.51
CA VAL A 31 8.64 -2.47 -10.96
C VAL A 31 9.94 -1.72 -10.69
N ASP A 32 9.93 -0.41 -10.93
CA ASP A 32 11.01 0.51 -10.55
C ASP A 32 10.53 1.36 -9.38
N ILE A 33 11.06 1.13 -8.19
CA ILE A 33 10.72 1.90 -6.99
C ILE A 33 11.91 2.80 -6.64
N ARG A 34 11.68 4.10 -6.55
CA ARG A 34 12.70 5.08 -6.16
C ARG A 34 12.23 5.89 -4.97
N VAL A 35 13.09 5.99 -3.97
CA VAL A 35 12.84 6.79 -2.77
C VAL A 35 13.65 8.07 -2.87
N HIS A 36 12.97 9.21 -2.75
CA HIS A 36 13.54 10.53 -2.87
C HIS A 36 13.55 11.24 -1.53
N ASN A 37 14.71 11.77 -1.15
CA ASN A 37 14.84 12.57 0.07
C ASN A 37 14.43 14.02 -0.22
N LEU A 38 13.31 14.46 0.33
CA LEU A 38 12.78 15.84 0.20
C LEU A 38 13.76 16.91 0.70
N ARG A 39 14.68 16.56 1.60
CA ARG A 39 15.73 17.47 2.07
C ARG A 39 16.67 17.93 0.95
N LYS A 40 16.67 17.27 -0.21
CA LYS A 40 17.37 17.73 -1.41
C LYS A 40 16.97 19.16 -1.78
N TYR A 41 15.68 19.50 -1.61
CA TYR A 41 15.11 20.81 -1.90
C TYR A 41 14.75 21.62 -0.64
N GLY A 42 15.25 21.18 0.51
CA GLY A 42 15.07 21.93 1.77
C GLY A 42 15.72 23.30 1.73
N THR A 43 15.15 24.23 2.46
CA THR A 43 15.55 25.64 2.52
C THR A 43 16.66 25.89 3.55
N GLY A 44 17.48 26.89 3.29
CA GLY A 44 18.55 27.31 4.20
C GLY A 44 19.68 26.31 4.37
N PRO A 45 20.67 26.62 5.23
CA PRO A 45 21.88 25.78 5.44
C PRO A 45 21.57 24.40 6.03
N ARG A 46 20.47 24.29 6.78
CA ARG A 46 20.04 23.03 7.42
C ARG A 46 19.15 22.17 6.52
N LYS A 47 18.82 22.66 5.31
CA LYS A 47 17.91 21.99 4.37
C LYS A 47 16.56 21.65 5.04
N ASN A 48 15.96 22.65 5.68
CA ASN A 48 14.68 22.52 6.35
C ASN A 48 13.58 22.22 5.31
N VAL A 49 12.70 21.30 5.66
CA VAL A 49 11.53 20.90 4.86
C VAL A 49 10.23 21.21 5.59
N ASP A 50 10.31 21.78 6.78
CA ASP A 50 9.23 22.10 7.70
C ASP A 50 9.39 23.49 8.30
N ASP A 51 8.27 24.12 8.65
CA ASP A 51 8.23 25.43 9.31
C ASP A 51 6.98 25.53 10.21
N TYR A 52 6.89 26.58 11.01
CA TYR A 52 5.73 26.86 11.85
C TYR A 52 4.49 27.15 11.01
N SER A 53 3.34 26.65 11.47
CA SER A 53 2.05 26.97 10.83
C SER A 53 1.68 28.45 11.03
N TYR A 54 1.08 29.04 10.02
CA TYR A 54 0.35 30.28 10.22
C TYR A 54 -0.81 30.04 11.19
N GLY A 55 -1.13 31.03 12.01
CA GLY A 55 -2.18 30.90 13.04
C GLY A 55 -1.66 30.55 14.43
N GLY A 56 -0.40 30.12 14.57
CA GLY A 56 0.28 29.95 15.86
C GLY A 56 0.03 28.65 16.58
N ASP A 57 -0.48 27.62 15.90
CA ASP A 57 -0.62 26.28 16.47
C ASP A 57 0.73 25.64 16.80
N ALA A 58 0.74 24.77 17.81
CA ALA A 58 1.95 24.04 18.18
C ALA A 58 2.29 22.96 17.14
N GLY A 59 3.58 22.84 16.79
CA GLY A 59 4.14 21.84 15.86
C GLY A 59 4.54 22.44 14.53
N MET A 60 5.22 21.63 13.72
CA MET A 60 5.75 22.02 12.41
C MET A 60 4.86 21.43 11.30
N VAL A 61 4.90 22.04 10.14
CA VAL A 61 4.16 21.63 8.92
C VAL A 61 5.14 21.49 7.77
N MET A 62 5.00 20.48 6.94
CA MET A 62 5.83 20.32 5.74
C MET A 62 5.60 21.48 4.76
N MET A 63 6.69 22.09 4.35
CA MET A 63 6.67 23.26 3.45
C MET A 63 6.30 22.85 2.02
N VAL A 64 5.57 23.72 1.34
CA VAL A 64 5.15 23.52 -0.06
C VAL A 64 6.33 23.49 -1.03
N GLU A 65 7.33 24.37 -0.85
CA GLU A 65 8.42 24.56 -1.82
C GLU A 65 9.28 23.30 -2.06
N PRO A 66 9.75 22.54 -1.03
CA PRO A 66 10.51 21.33 -1.25
C PRO A 66 9.72 20.25 -2.04
N VAL A 67 8.43 20.11 -1.74
CA VAL A 67 7.56 19.15 -2.43
C VAL A 67 7.32 19.59 -3.88
N PHE A 68 7.00 20.85 -4.10
CA PHE A 68 6.79 21.41 -5.43
C PHE A 68 8.03 21.20 -6.32
N ARG A 69 9.22 21.59 -5.85
CA ARG A 69 10.47 21.44 -6.62
C ARG A 69 10.80 19.99 -6.94
N MET A 70 10.57 19.08 -6.01
CA MET A 70 10.78 17.64 -6.26
C MET A 70 9.83 17.13 -7.35
N LEU A 71 8.54 17.51 -7.28
CA LEU A 71 7.55 17.10 -8.28
C LEU A 71 7.86 17.70 -9.66
N GLU A 72 8.33 18.95 -9.75
CA GLU A 72 8.77 19.56 -11.01
C GLU A 72 9.94 18.79 -11.63
N GLU A 73 10.94 18.39 -10.83
CA GLU A 73 12.04 17.54 -11.33
C GLU A 73 11.49 16.22 -11.88
N LEU A 74 10.64 15.53 -11.12
CA LEU A 74 10.09 14.25 -11.55
C LEU A 74 9.21 14.38 -12.80
N ARG A 75 8.38 15.43 -12.87
CA ARG A 75 7.53 15.71 -14.05
C ARG A 75 8.34 16.12 -15.29
N SER A 76 9.55 16.62 -15.11
CA SER A 76 10.45 16.88 -16.25
C SER A 76 10.98 15.60 -16.90
N GLU A 77 10.96 14.47 -16.18
CA GLU A 77 11.41 13.16 -16.68
C GLU A 77 10.28 12.36 -17.33
N ARG A 78 9.05 12.47 -16.78
CA ARG A 78 7.88 11.68 -17.21
C ARG A 78 6.55 12.27 -16.72
N ASP A 79 5.46 11.84 -17.36
CA ASP A 79 4.11 12.07 -16.86
C ASP A 79 3.78 11.08 -15.74
N TYR A 80 3.03 11.53 -14.75
CA TYR A 80 2.53 10.72 -13.64
C TYR A 80 1.01 10.62 -13.70
N ASP A 81 0.51 9.39 -13.55
CA ASP A 81 -0.94 9.11 -13.52
C ASP A 81 -1.57 9.61 -12.23
N GLU A 82 -0.82 9.49 -11.11
CA GLU A 82 -1.29 9.89 -9.79
C GLU A 82 -0.15 10.46 -8.93
N VAL A 83 -0.50 11.47 -8.13
CA VAL A 83 0.30 11.97 -7.01
C VAL A 83 -0.51 11.72 -5.74
N ILE A 84 -0.15 10.66 -5.00
CA ILE A 84 -0.88 10.16 -3.85
C ILE A 84 -0.26 10.71 -2.57
N TYR A 85 -1.06 11.35 -1.73
CA TYR A 85 -0.65 11.72 -0.39
C TYR A 85 -1.15 10.71 0.64
N MET A 86 -0.23 10.16 1.45
CA MET A 86 -0.60 9.27 2.56
C MET A 86 -1.08 10.10 3.74
N SER A 87 -2.39 10.12 3.96
CA SER A 87 -3.08 10.96 4.93
C SER A 87 -4.13 10.15 5.71
N PRO A 88 -4.32 10.39 7.02
CA PRO A 88 -5.45 9.79 7.73
C PRO A 88 -6.81 10.26 7.21
N ASP A 89 -6.88 11.45 6.59
CA ASP A 89 -8.11 12.05 6.06
C ASP A 89 -8.54 11.47 4.71
N GLY A 90 -7.65 10.74 4.03
CA GLY A 90 -7.88 10.20 2.69
C GLY A 90 -8.92 9.07 2.64
N GLU A 91 -9.28 8.68 1.41
CA GLU A 91 -10.10 7.49 1.21
C GLU A 91 -9.39 6.25 1.76
N ARG A 92 -10.16 5.31 2.30
CA ARG A 92 -9.59 4.08 2.86
C ARG A 92 -9.02 3.19 1.76
N LEU A 93 -7.77 2.77 1.92
CA LEU A 93 -7.15 1.76 1.07
C LEU A 93 -7.92 0.44 1.20
N THR A 94 -8.51 0.01 0.10
CA THR A 94 -9.18 -1.29 -0.05
C THR A 94 -8.50 -2.10 -1.15
N GLN A 95 -8.86 -3.39 -1.29
CA GLN A 95 -8.34 -4.19 -2.39
C GLN A 95 -8.79 -3.63 -3.75
N ALA A 96 -10.00 -3.07 -3.86
CA ALA A 96 -10.49 -2.43 -5.07
C ALA A 96 -9.63 -1.22 -5.47
N VAL A 97 -9.27 -0.36 -4.51
CA VAL A 97 -8.35 0.77 -4.73
C VAL A 97 -6.96 0.29 -5.15
N ALA A 98 -6.45 -0.77 -4.50
CA ALA A 98 -5.17 -1.35 -4.88
C ALA A 98 -5.20 -1.94 -6.30
N ASN A 99 -6.27 -2.65 -6.67
CA ASN A 99 -6.45 -3.19 -8.03
C ASN A 99 -6.46 -2.06 -9.07
N GLU A 100 -7.21 -0.98 -8.84
CA GLU A 100 -7.27 0.18 -9.73
C GLU A 100 -5.87 0.81 -9.91
N LEU A 101 -5.18 1.09 -8.81
CA LEU A 101 -3.86 1.73 -8.84
C LEU A 101 -2.77 0.83 -9.44
N SER A 102 -2.91 -0.49 -9.33
CA SER A 102 -1.95 -1.43 -9.92
C SER A 102 -1.90 -1.39 -11.45
N LEU A 103 -2.93 -0.82 -12.09
CA LEU A 103 -3.02 -0.64 -13.54
C LEU A 103 -2.33 0.65 -14.03
N LYS A 104 -1.93 1.54 -13.13
CA LYS A 104 -1.22 2.78 -13.46
C LYS A 104 0.24 2.50 -13.84
N GLU A 105 0.80 3.33 -14.70
CA GLU A 105 2.19 3.19 -15.13
C GLU A 105 3.17 3.91 -14.21
N ASN A 106 2.84 5.13 -13.78
CA ASN A 106 3.70 6.01 -13.02
C ASN A 106 2.94 6.66 -11.85
N ILE A 107 3.39 6.40 -10.61
CA ILE A 107 2.77 6.93 -9.39
C ILE A 107 3.83 7.65 -8.55
N VAL A 108 3.47 8.81 -8.01
CA VAL A 108 4.19 9.44 -6.91
C VAL A 108 3.45 9.18 -5.61
N ILE A 109 4.16 8.82 -4.55
CA ILE A 109 3.62 8.70 -3.19
C ILE A 109 4.32 9.71 -2.29
N LEU A 110 3.58 10.67 -1.75
CA LEU A 110 4.06 11.66 -0.79
C LEU A 110 3.84 11.14 0.63
N CYS A 111 4.93 10.99 1.37
CA CYS A 111 4.89 10.66 2.80
C CYS A 111 4.72 11.94 3.60
N GLY A 112 3.58 12.08 4.29
CA GLY A 112 3.38 13.16 5.26
C GLY A 112 4.21 12.96 6.52
N HIS A 113 4.57 14.08 7.14
CA HIS A 113 5.30 14.08 8.41
C HIS A 113 4.86 15.28 9.27
N TYR A 114 5.35 15.35 10.51
CA TYR A 114 5.03 16.44 11.44
C TYR A 114 3.52 16.50 11.77
N LYS A 115 2.91 17.70 11.71
CA LYS A 115 1.44 17.88 11.85
C LYS A 115 0.67 17.70 10.53
N GLY A 116 1.37 17.43 9.45
CA GLY A 116 0.82 17.34 8.11
C GLY A 116 1.63 18.16 7.11
N VAL A 117 1.03 18.41 5.98
CA VAL A 117 1.62 19.18 4.87
C VAL A 117 0.90 20.53 4.72
N ASP A 118 1.57 21.51 4.14
CA ASP A 118 0.94 22.77 3.73
C ASP A 118 -0.25 22.47 2.81
N GLU A 119 -1.41 23.11 3.08
CA GLU A 119 -2.67 22.81 2.38
C GLU A 119 -2.56 23.04 0.86
N ARG A 120 -1.71 23.95 0.43
CA ARG A 120 -1.44 24.19 -1.01
C ARG A 120 -0.86 22.97 -1.73
N ILE A 121 -0.21 22.05 -1.00
CA ILE A 121 0.24 20.76 -1.55
C ILE A 121 -0.98 19.90 -1.87
N ARG A 122 -1.94 19.81 -0.95
CA ARG A 122 -3.16 19.03 -1.12
C ARG A 122 -4.03 19.58 -2.25
N GLU A 123 -4.23 20.90 -2.27
CA GLU A 123 -5.09 21.59 -3.25
C GLU A 123 -4.54 21.59 -4.68
N HIS A 124 -3.20 21.64 -4.84
CA HIS A 124 -2.62 21.93 -6.16
C HIS A 124 -1.66 20.87 -6.69
N LEU A 125 -1.13 19.99 -5.86
CA LEU A 125 -0.08 19.05 -6.25
C LEU A 125 -0.52 17.59 -6.14
N VAL A 126 -1.42 17.28 -5.22
CA VAL A 126 -1.96 15.94 -4.94
C VAL A 126 -3.17 15.68 -5.82
N THR A 127 -3.27 14.48 -6.39
CA THR A 127 -4.45 14.02 -7.15
C THR A 127 -5.36 13.14 -6.31
N ARG A 128 -4.79 12.45 -5.29
CA ARG A 128 -5.52 11.51 -4.46
C ARG A 128 -4.93 11.43 -3.06
N GLU A 129 -5.78 11.31 -2.06
CA GLU A 129 -5.36 11.08 -0.68
C GLU A 129 -5.80 9.69 -0.23
N ILE A 130 -4.89 8.92 0.39
CA ILE A 130 -5.16 7.55 0.80
C ILE A 130 -4.83 7.37 2.28
N SER A 131 -5.79 6.77 3.01
CA SER A 131 -5.67 6.34 4.39
C SER A 131 -5.51 4.83 4.48
N VAL A 132 -4.59 4.35 5.32
CA VAL A 132 -4.43 2.92 5.63
C VAL A 132 -5.33 2.45 6.78
N GLY A 133 -6.13 3.35 7.36
CA GLY A 133 -7.08 3.05 8.44
C GLY A 133 -7.32 4.24 9.35
N ASP A 134 -8.33 4.13 10.21
CA ASP A 134 -8.79 5.18 11.12
C ASP A 134 -7.90 5.24 12.37
N TYR A 135 -6.62 5.53 12.17
CA TYR A 135 -5.62 5.72 13.22
C TYR A 135 -4.47 6.59 12.70
N VAL A 136 -3.75 7.23 13.62
CA VAL A 136 -2.63 8.11 13.30
C VAL A 136 -1.31 7.39 13.57
N VAL A 137 -0.38 7.54 12.62
CA VAL A 137 1.01 7.05 12.73
C VAL A 137 1.99 8.22 12.67
N SER A 138 3.26 7.97 12.98
CA SER A 138 4.28 9.04 13.09
C SER A 138 4.63 9.72 11.77
N GLY A 139 4.41 9.05 10.63
CA GLY A 139 4.75 9.55 9.30
C GLY A 139 4.17 8.67 8.21
N GLY A 140 4.20 9.14 6.97
CA GLY A 140 3.64 8.46 5.80
C GLY A 140 4.49 7.34 5.24
N GLU A 141 5.70 7.09 5.73
CA GLU A 141 6.62 6.10 5.17
C GLU A 141 6.10 4.67 5.29
N ILE A 142 5.60 4.28 6.46
CA ILE A 142 5.03 2.94 6.67
C ILE A 142 3.73 2.75 5.85
N PRO A 143 2.78 3.71 5.86
CA PRO A 143 1.66 3.69 4.92
C PRO A 143 2.07 3.60 3.44
N ALA A 144 3.10 4.34 3.01
CA ALA A 144 3.62 4.29 1.64
C ALA A 144 4.21 2.90 1.30
N ALA A 145 4.96 2.30 2.23
CA ALA A 145 5.46 0.94 2.05
C ALA A 145 4.33 -0.09 1.94
N LEU A 146 3.28 0.05 2.76
CA LEU A 146 2.09 -0.80 2.71
C LEU A 146 1.37 -0.66 1.37
N LEU A 147 1.14 0.57 0.91
CA LEU A 147 0.55 0.81 -0.41
C LEU A 147 1.41 0.20 -1.52
N ALA A 148 2.72 0.45 -1.52
CA ALA A 148 3.64 -0.10 -2.52
C ALA A 148 3.61 -1.65 -2.53
N ASP A 149 3.59 -2.31 -1.36
CA ASP A 149 3.49 -3.78 -1.28
C ASP A 149 2.16 -4.27 -1.85
N ALA A 150 1.03 -3.61 -1.49
CA ALA A 150 -0.30 -3.95 -2.00
C ALA A 150 -0.38 -3.85 -3.53
N LEU A 151 0.28 -2.84 -4.14
CA LEU A 151 0.31 -2.67 -5.60
C LEU A 151 1.24 -3.69 -6.27
N VAL A 152 2.46 -3.83 -5.77
CA VAL A 152 3.50 -4.66 -6.40
C VAL A 152 3.09 -6.13 -6.49
N ARG A 153 2.42 -6.66 -5.47
CA ARG A 153 1.97 -8.06 -5.49
C ARG A 153 0.89 -8.35 -6.53
N LEU A 154 0.24 -7.32 -7.09
CA LEU A 154 -0.75 -7.42 -8.17
C LEU A 154 -0.11 -7.38 -9.56
N ILE A 155 1.16 -6.99 -9.66
CA ILE A 155 1.88 -6.95 -10.94
C ILE A 155 2.13 -8.38 -11.43
N PRO A 156 1.78 -8.71 -12.70
CA PRO A 156 2.06 -10.03 -13.27
C PRO A 156 3.53 -10.46 -13.11
N GLY A 157 3.77 -11.67 -12.65
CA GLY A 157 5.11 -12.22 -12.39
C GLY A 157 5.75 -11.83 -11.05
N ALA A 158 5.12 -10.96 -10.24
CA ALA A 158 5.59 -10.61 -8.89
C ALA A 158 5.43 -11.78 -7.92
N LEU A 159 4.27 -12.45 -7.94
CA LEU A 159 4.02 -13.68 -7.20
C LEU A 159 4.50 -14.89 -8.00
N THR A 160 4.90 -15.95 -7.31
CA THR A 160 5.32 -17.21 -7.93
C THR A 160 4.14 -17.95 -8.55
N ASP A 161 2.97 -17.84 -7.93
CA ASP A 161 1.69 -18.38 -8.42
C ASP A 161 0.70 -17.19 -8.54
N GLU A 162 0.41 -16.81 -9.77
CA GLU A 162 -0.49 -15.69 -10.08
C GLU A 162 -1.93 -15.99 -9.64
N THR A 163 -2.33 -17.27 -9.58
CA THR A 163 -3.67 -17.66 -9.11
C THR A 163 -3.83 -17.42 -7.61
N SER A 164 -2.73 -17.34 -6.86
CA SER A 164 -2.75 -17.03 -5.43
C SER A 164 -3.37 -15.66 -5.14
N ALA A 165 -3.08 -14.65 -5.96
CA ALA A 165 -3.68 -13.32 -5.80
C ALA A 165 -5.20 -13.34 -6.02
N LEU A 166 -5.69 -14.19 -6.93
CA LEU A 166 -7.12 -14.29 -7.23
C LEU A 166 -7.93 -14.99 -6.12
N SER A 167 -7.28 -15.80 -5.30
CA SER A 167 -7.90 -16.52 -4.17
C SER A 167 -7.70 -15.83 -2.82
N ASP A 168 -7.06 -14.66 -2.79
CA ASP A 168 -6.88 -13.88 -1.58
C ASP A 168 -8.20 -13.25 -1.11
N SER A 169 -8.26 -12.90 0.18
CA SER A 169 -9.38 -12.16 0.75
C SER A 169 -9.63 -10.85 0.01
N PHE A 170 -10.89 -10.46 -0.10
CA PHE A 170 -11.40 -9.20 -0.68
C PHE A 170 -11.42 -9.12 -2.22
N GLN A 171 -11.07 -10.17 -2.94
CA GLN A 171 -11.18 -10.15 -4.42
C GLN A 171 -12.64 -10.20 -4.88
N ASP A 172 -13.48 -11.00 -4.22
CA ASP A 172 -14.93 -11.12 -4.51
C ASP A 172 -15.77 -10.73 -3.29
N ASN A 173 -15.35 -9.71 -2.53
CA ASN A 173 -15.97 -9.29 -1.26
C ASN A 173 -16.06 -10.42 -0.22
N LEU A 174 -15.25 -11.46 -0.34
CA LEU A 174 -15.18 -12.57 0.59
C LEU A 174 -13.82 -12.64 1.29
N LEU A 175 -13.81 -13.22 2.48
CA LEU A 175 -12.59 -13.66 3.13
C LEU A 175 -12.17 -15.02 2.55
N SER A 176 -10.87 -15.24 2.39
CA SER A 176 -10.33 -16.54 1.98
C SER A 176 -10.79 -17.67 2.91
N PRO A 177 -11.02 -18.88 2.40
CA PRO A 177 -11.33 -20.05 3.23
C PRO A 177 -10.15 -20.39 4.15
N PRO A 178 -10.39 -21.16 5.22
CA PRO A 178 -9.32 -21.65 6.08
C PRO A 178 -8.38 -22.58 5.31
N VAL A 179 -7.07 -22.41 5.56
CA VAL A 179 -6.02 -23.24 4.94
C VAL A 179 -5.37 -24.14 5.97
N TYR A 180 -4.96 -25.32 5.54
CA TYR A 180 -4.32 -26.34 6.37
C TYR A 180 -3.03 -26.81 5.73
N THR A 181 -2.04 -27.14 6.55
CA THR A 181 -0.78 -27.74 6.12
C THR A 181 -0.54 -29.10 6.80
N ARG A 182 0.52 -29.80 6.44
CA ARG A 182 0.96 -31.03 7.07
C ARG A 182 1.47 -30.79 8.49
N PRO A 183 1.27 -31.74 9.42
CA PRO A 183 0.65 -33.04 9.26
C PRO A 183 -0.89 -32.99 9.23
N ALA A 184 -1.56 -34.04 8.77
CA ALA A 184 -3.03 -34.13 8.70
C ALA A 184 -3.70 -34.17 10.08
N GLU A 185 -2.97 -34.52 11.13
CA GLU A 185 -3.40 -34.43 12.53
C GLU A 185 -2.26 -33.95 13.41
N PHE A 186 -2.56 -33.00 14.29
CA PHE A 186 -1.64 -32.45 15.28
C PHE A 186 -2.37 -32.21 16.60
N ASN A 187 -1.93 -32.79 17.69
CA ASN A 187 -2.57 -32.70 19.02
C ASN A 187 -4.07 -33.03 19.04
N GLY A 188 -4.52 -33.97 18.21
CA GLY A 188 -5.95 -34.30 18.06
C GLY A 188 -6.73 -33.34 17.15
N TRP A 189 -6.12 -32.27 16.65
CA TRP A 189 -6.72 -31.37 15.68
C TRP A 189 -6.51 -31.91 14.27
N LYS A 190 -7.61 -32.14 13.57
CA LYS A 190 -7.60 -32.80 12.26
C LYS A 190 -7.85 -31.82 11.12
N VAL A 191 -7.18 -32.08 10.01
CA VAL A 191 -7.55 -31.46 8.72
C VAL A 191 -8.90 -32.01 8.28
N PRO A 192 -9.84 -31.20 7.77
CA PRO A 192 -11.11 -31.69 7.22
C PRO A 192 -10.90 -32.78 6.16
N GLU A 193 -11.64 -33.87 6.26
CA GLU A 193 -11.50 -35.01 5.37
C GLU A 193 -11.68 -34.68 3.90
N VAL A 194 -12.56 -33.72 3.58
CA VAL A 194 -12.79 -33.24 2.22
C VAL A 194 -11.51 -32.74 1.56
N LEU A 195 -10.62 -32.09 2.32
CA LEU A 195 -9.33 -31.58 1.81
C LEU A 195 -8.31 -32.69 1.56
N LEU A 196 -8.52 -33.86 2.16
CA LEU A 196 -7.68 -35.06 1.97
C LEU A 196 -8.24 -36.03 0.89
N SER A 197 -9.45 -35.76 0.38
CA SER A 197 -10.16 -36.62 -0.57
C SER A 197 -9.52 -36.71 -1.95
N GLY A 198 -8.68 -35.72 -2.34
CA GLY A 198 -8.14 -35.59 -3.69
C GLY A 198 -9.18 -35.25 -4.76
N ASN A 199 -10.43 -34.93 -4.39
CA ASN A 199 -11.50 -34.54 -5.32
C ASN A 199 -11.59 -33.02 -5.47
N PRO A 200 -11.09 -32.41 -6.58
CA PRO A 200 -11.01 -30.98 -6.73
C PRO A 200 -12.39 -30.29 -6.66
N LYS A 201 -13.46 -30.95 -7.11
CA LYS A 201 -14.81 -30.39 -7.09
C LYS A 201 -15.36 -30.24 -5.67
N LEU A 202 -15.21 -31.30 -4.85
CA LEU A 202 -15.64 -31.26 -3.46
C LEU A 202 -14.81 -30.31 -2.62
N ILE A 203 -13.49 -30.25 -2.88
CA ILE A 203 -12.58 -29.31 -2.22
C ILE A 203 -12.99 -27.87 -2.52
N ARG A 204 -13.23 -27.52 -3.79
CA ARG A 204 -13.65 -26.17 -4.18
C ARG A 204 -14.99 -25.79 -3.56
N GLN A 205 -15.98 -26.67 -3.64
CA GLN A 205 -17.29 -26.41 -3.01
C GLN A 205 -17.15 -26.13 -1.51
N TRP A 206 -16.37 -26.94 -0.81
CA TRP A 206 -16.11 -26.72 0.62
C TRP A 206 -15.41 -25.40 0.89
N GLN A 207 -14.43 -25.01 0.06
CA GLN A 207 -13.72 -23.73 0.18
C GLN A 207 -14.67 -22.56 0.01
N ASP A 208 -15.56 -22.60 -0.99
CA ASP A 208 -16.54 -21.55 -1.24
C ASP A 208 -17.53 -21.42 -0.06
N GLU A 209 -18.04 -22.54 0.47
CA GLU A 209 -18.91 -22.56 1.64
C GLU A 209 -18.23 -21.97 2.87
N GLN A 210 -16.95 -22.33 3.11
CA GLN A 210 -16.16 -21.82 4.23
C GLN A 210 -15.81 -20.32 4.08
N ALA A 211 -15.56 -19.85 2.87
CA ALA A 211 -15.32 -18.43 2.61
C ALA A 211 -16.56 -17.59 2.99
N VAL A 212 -17.74 -18.00 2.54
CA VAL A 212 -19.01 -17.32 2.88
C VAL A 212 -19.30 -17.34 4.37
N GLU A 213 -19.17 -18.52 5.03
CA GLU A 213 -19.39 -18.65 6.46
C GLU A 213 -18.43 -17.80 7.28
N ARG A 214 -17.15 -17.82 6.92
CA ARG A 214 -16.11 -17.02 7.56
C ARG A 214 -16.36 -15.52 7.40
N THR A 215 -16.77 -15.08 6.20
CA THR A 215 -17.11 -13.69 5.93
C THR A 215 -18.29 -13.24 6.76
N ARG A 216 -19.36 -14.03 6.80
CA ARG A 216 -20.55 -13.75 7.63
C ARG A 216 -20.20 -13.59 9.11
N LYS A 217 -19.29 -14.43 9.60
CA LYS A 217 -18.89 -14.41 11.02
C LYS A 217 -17.97 -13.23 11.37
N LEU A 218 -16.98 -12.94 10.52
CA LEU A 218 -15.88 -12.01 10.85
C LEU A 218 -16.05 -10.62 10.23
N ARG A 219 -16.65 -10.53 9.08
CA ARG A 219 -16.79 -9.29 8.29
C ARG A 219 -18.14 -9.25 7.56
N PRO A 220 -19.28 -9.29 8.30
CA PRO A 220 -20.62 -9.37 7.69
C PRO A 220 -20.91 -8.23 6.71
N GLY A 221 -20.40 -7.02 6.96
CA GLY A 221 -20.56 -5.87 6.06
C GLY A 221 -20.05 -6.08 4.64
N LEU A 222 -19.12 -7.03 4.40
CA LEU A 222 -18.66 -7.35 3.04
C LEU A 222 -19.72 -8.08 2.20
N LEU A 223 -20.76 -8.63 2.82
CA LEU A 223 -21.86 -9.32 2.13
C LEU A 223 -23.04 -8.40 1.82
N GLU A 224 -22.99 -7.14 2.30
CA GLU A 224 -24.05 -6.15 2.13
C GLU A 224 -23.69 -5.13 1.03
N GLU A 225 -22.46 -5.14 0.56
CA GLU A 225 -21.96 -4.35 -0.57
C GLU A 225 -22.10 -5.13 -1.90
#